data_32bcce42969965ab21af9abdfb7543aa
#
_entry.id   32bcce42969965ab21af9abdfb7543aa
#
_cell.length_a   1.000
_cell.length_b   1.000
_cell.length_c   1.000
_cell.angle_alpha   90.00
_cell.angle_beta   90.00
_cell.angle_gamma   90.00
#
_symmetry.space_group_name_H-M   'P 1'
#
loop_
_entity.id
_entity.type
_entity.pdbx_description
1 polymer ?
#
loop_
_entity_poly.entity_id
_entity_poly.type
_entity_poly.pdbx_seq_one_letter_code
_entity_poly.pdbx_strand_id
1 'polypeptide(L)'
;MKKIIINGSFLCRNLTGIERFSLEICKRLDFLDKNNLFELYVPKDVQFIPELSNLKITISDSNLKKFPLWDHFTFPKYVRKQKSISLDFANLTSLFHPGLVFIHDIYAKLYPQDFTFPKDKLRRFYMCWMYNHAIKKGKHIFTVSEFSKNQIIETYKVDSKKITVIPNGWDHFKSIKEDESVLKAFPQLHKQKFYFTLGSLQKRKNLIWLVKYAKNHPEEIFAISGKAINGMVSNEISSLESLSNIVLLGYVSDEQVKALMKNCKAFIFPSYYEGFGIPPLEALSVGSKIVVSDIPCFKEIYKASAYYIDPNNPNVNLSDLLKTQVSSAEELLNYYTYDNAAKKLYNTLININQKI
;
A
#
# COMPACT_ATOMS: atom_id res chain seq x y z
N MET A 1 1.80 9.48 -30.47
CA MET A 1 1.92 8.64 -29.25
C MET A 1 0.81 7.61 -29.25
N LYS A 2 1.06 6.38 -28.76
CA LYS A 2 0.04 5.36 -28.58
C LYS A 2 -0.80 5.67 -27.35
N LYS A 3 -2.07 5.32 -27.36
CA LYS A 3 -2.93 5.42 -26.18
C LYS A 3 -2.43 4.48 -25.07
N ILE A 4 -2.55 4.89 -23.82
CA ILE A 4 -2.22 4.08 -22.64
C ILE A 4 -3.53 3.68 -21.99
N ILE A 5 -3.78 2.37 -21.92
CA ILE A 5 -4.99 1.81 -21.31
C ILE A 5 -4.63 1.28 -19.92
N ILE A 6 -5.26 1.86 -18.92
CA ILE A 6 -5.10 1.51 -17.51
C ILE A 6 -6.02 0.34 -17.18
N ASN A 7 -5.48 -0.68 -16.51
CA ASN A 7 -6.25 -1.80 -16.00
C ASN A 7 -7.07 -1.39 -14.78
N GLY A 8 -8.39 -1.29 -14.95
CA GLY A 8 -9.33 -0.85 -13.92
C GLY A 8 -9.81 -1.95 -12.96
N SER A 9 -9.21 -3.15 -12.97
CA SER A 9 -9.62 -4.27 -12.09
C SER A 9 -9.49 -3.95 -10.58
N PHE A 10 -8.70 -2.95 -10.22
CA PHE A 10 -8.58 -2.48 -8.83
C PHE A 10 -9.90 -1.93 -8.27
N LEU A 11 -10.81 -1.43 -9.12
CA LEU A 11 -12.14 -0.94 -8.71
C LEU A 11 -13.11 -2.06 -8.30
N CYS A 12 -12.76 -3.31 -8.52
CA CYS A 12 -13.52 -4.48 -8.07
C CYS A 12 -13.18 -4.91 -6.63
N ARG A 13 -12.27 -4.21 -5.96
CA ARG A 13 -11.73 -4.59 -4.66
C ARG A 13 -11.92 -3.47 -3.64
N ASN A 14 -11.84 -3.81 -2.35
CA ASN A 14 -11.78 -2.81 -1.29
C ASN A 14 -10.50 -1.96 -1.46
N LEU A 15 -10.60 -0.67 -1.22
CA LEU A 15 -9.47 0.27 -1.30
C LEU A 15 -8.45 -0.01 -0.20
N THR A 16 -7.49 -0.87 -0.52
CA THR A 16 -6.27 -1.09 0.29
C THR A 16 -5.10 -0.32 -0.32
N GLY A 17 -3.89 -0.49 0.15
CA GLY A 17 -2.75 0.32 -0.29
C GLY A 17 -2.57 0.41 -1.81
N ILE A 18 -2.61 -0.73 -2.53
CA ILE A 18 -2.43 -0.77 -3.99
C ILE A 18 -3.64 -0.16 -4.71
N GLU A 19 -4.85 -0.51 -4.29
CA GLU A 19 -6.09 0.00 -4.88
C GLU A 19 -6.23 1.52 -4.63
N ARG A 20 -5.85 2.00 -3.44
CA ARG A 20 -5.79 3.42 -3.10
C ARG A 20 -4.80 4.15 -4.00
N PHE A 21 -3.58 3.64 -4.11
CA PHE A 21 -2.58 4.17 -5.03
C PHE A 21 -3.12 4.30 -6.45
N SER A 22 -3.72 3.22 -6.97
CA SER A 22 -4.26 3.18 -8.34
C SER A 22 -5.33 4.25 -8.57
N LEU A 23 -6.27 4.36 -7.63
CA LEU A 23 -7.34 5.35 -7.69
C LEU A 23 -6.81 6.78 -7.64
N GLU A 24 -5.92 7.05 -6.69
CA GLU A 24 -5.38 8.39 -6.48
C GLU A 24 -4.48 8.85 -7.65
N ILE A 25 -3.74 7.93 -8.25
CA ILE A 25 -3.00 8.21 -9.48
C ILE A 25 -3.97 8.47 -10.65
N CYS A 26 -5.02 7.67 -10.84
CA CYS A 26 -6.00 7.90 -11.90
C CYS A 26 -6.67 9.28 -11.79
N LYS A 27 -7.07 9.70 -10.58
CA LYS A 27 -7.66 11.02 -10.34
C LYS A 27 -6.72 12.16 -10.75
N ARG A 28 -5.42 12.04 -10.47
CA ARG A 28 -4.43 13.08 -10.83
C ARG A 28 -4.06 13.02 -12.31
N LEU A 29 -3.96 11.83 -12.89
CA LEU A 29 -3.78 11.69 -14.34
C LEU A 29 -4.93 12.33 -15.11
N ASP A 30 -6.17 12.27 -14.60
CA ASP A 30 -7.34 12.94 -15.16
C ASP A 30 -7.11 14.45 -15.35
N PHE A 31 -6.53 15.13 -14.36
CA PHE A 31 -6.18 16.55 -14.46
C PHE A 31 -5.00 16.84 -15.39
N LEU A 32 -4.06 15.90 -15.51
CA LEU A 32 -2.86 16.05 -16.32
C LEU A 32 -3.09 15.72 -17.80
N ASP A 33 -4.07 14.87 -18.11
CA ASP A 33 -4.33 14.35 -19.46
C ASP A 33 -5.11 15.35 -20.33
N LYS A 34 -4.39 16.33 -20.88
CA LYS A 34 -4.97 17.31 -21.83
C LYS A 34 -5.13 16.75 -23.26
N ASN A 35 -4.53 15.60 -23.57
CA ASN A 35 -4.45 15.04 -24.91
C ASN A 35 -5.25 13.73 -25.09
N ASN A 36 -6.09 13.36 -24.14
CA ASN A 36 -6.84 12.09 -24.14
C ASN A 36 -5.92 10.86 -24.35
N LEU A 37 -4.74 10.89 -23.75
CA LEU A 37 -3.74 9.85 -23.89
C LEU A 37 -4.12 8.61 -23.08
N PHE A 38 -4.83 8.78 -21.97
CA PHE A 38 -5.18 7.70 -21.06
C PHE A 38 -6.63 7.26 -21.20
N GLU A 39 -6.86 5.99 -20.94
CA GLU A 39 -8.18 5.39 -20.85
C GLU A 39 -8.20 4.35 -19.72
N LEU A 40 -9.22 4.41 -18.86
CA LEU A 40 -9.43 3.43 -17.81
C LEU A 40 -10.42 2.37 -18.32
N TYR A 41 -9.94 1.15 -18.54
CA TYR A 41 -10.78 0.03 -18.94
C TYR A 41 -11.14 -0.83 -17.76
N VAL A 42 -12.44 -0.92 -17.44
CA VAL A 42 -12.95 -1.50 -16.20
C VAL A 42 -13.80 -2.75 -16.44
N PRO A 43 -13.75 -3.74 -15.52
CA PRO A 43 -14.71 -4.85 -15.54
C PRO A 43 -16.14 -4.37 -15.32
N LYS A 44 -17.12 -5.19 -15.72
CA LYS A 44 -18.55 -4.88 -15.56
C LYS A 44 -18.99 -4.77 -14.09
N ASP A 45 -18.36 -5.52 -13.19
CA ASP A 45 -18.73 -5.61 -11.75
C ASP A 45 -17.79 -4.79 -10.86
N VAL A 46 -17.62 -3.51 -11.15
CA VAL A 46 -16.90 -2.59 -10.27
C VAL A 46 -17.76 -2.22 -9.06
N GLN A 47 -17.12 -1.98 -7.91
CA GLN A 47 -17.81 -1.55 -6.70
C GLN A 47 -18.31 -0.09 -6.82
N PHE A 48 -17.55 0.73 -7.56
CA PHE A 48 -17.89 2.11 -7.86
C PHE A 48 -17.14 2.56 -9.11
N ILE A 49 -17.62 3.62 -9.75
CA ILE A 49 -16.92 4.28 -10.86
C ILE A 49 -16.50 5.66 -10.38
N PRO A 50 -15.19 5.99 -10.41
CA PRO A 50 -14.73 7.33 -10.01
C PRO A 50 -15.25 8.39 -11.01
N GLU A 51 -15.57 9.57 -10.51
CA GLU A 51 -15.87 10.73 -11.34
C GLU A 51 -14.55 11.29 -11.89
N LEU A 52 -14.37 11.18 -13.21
CA LEU A 52 -13.20 11.68 -13.94
C LEU A 52 -13.71 12.53 -15.11
N SER A 53 -13.05 13.65 -15.36
CA SER A 53 -13.51 14.65 -16.34
C SER A 53 -12.85 14.49 -17.71
N ASN A 54 -11.60 14.09 -17.77
CA ASN A 54 -10.81 14.01 -19.00
C ASN A 54 -10.41 12.56 -19.35
N LEU A 55 -10.17 11.74 -18.33
CA LEU A 55 -9.75 10.35 -18.50
C LEU A 55 -10.96 9.48 -18.84
N LYS A 56 -11.04 9.03 -20.09
CA LYS A 56 -12.14 8.19 -20.57
C LYS A 56 -12.24 6.90 -19.76
N ILE A 57 -13.44 6.59 -19.26
CA ILE A 57 -13.76 5.29 -18.65
C ILE A 57 -14.54 4.46 -19.66
N THR A 58 -14.08 3.23 -19.90
CA THR A 58 -14.76 2.26 -20.77
C THR A 58 -15.07 1.00 -19.97
N ILE A 59 -16.35 0.66 -19.87
CA ILE A 59 -16.82 -0.55 -19.19
C ILE A 59 -16.81 -1.71 -20.18
N SER A 60 -16.31 -2.84 -19.76
CA SER A 60 -16.22 -4.07 -20.56
C SER A 60 -17.57 -4.78 -20.65
N ASP A 61 -17.93 -5.26 -21.82
CA ASP A 61 -19.07 -6.17 -22.03
C ASP A 61 -18.76 -7.63 -21.72
N SER A 62 -17.50 -7.95 -21.42
CA SER A 62 -17.03 -9.32 -21.20
C SER A 62 -17.55 -9.91 -19.90
N ASN A 63 -17.99 -11.19 -19.98
CA ASN A 63 -18.32 -11.98 -18.80
C ASN A 63 -17.07 -12.53 -18.05
N LEU A 64 -15.89 -12.49 -18.68
CA LEU A 64 -14.61 -12.87 -18.07
C LEU A 64 -14.06 -11.68 -17.25
N LYS A 65 -14.68 -11.40 -16.11
CA LYS A 65 -14.50 -10.19 -15.31
C LYS A 65 -13.64 -10.39 -14.06
N LYS A 66 -13.44 -11.65 -13.64
CA LYS A 66 -12.68 -11.98 -12.44
C LYS A 66 -11.25 -12.37 -12.74
N PHE A 67 -10.34 -12.03 -11.83
CA PHE A 67 -8.97 -12.53 -11.82
C PHE A 67 -8.95 -14.09 -11.78
N PRO A 68 -8.05 -14.78 -12.55
CA PRO A 68 -7.03 -14.21 -13.45
C PRO A 68 -7.51 -13.99 -14.90
N LEU A 69 -8.76 -14.35 -15.22
CA LEU A 69 -9.28 -14.34 -16.61
C LEU A 69 -9.35 -12.92 -17.20
N TRP A 70 -9.73 -11.94 -16.38
CA TRP A 70 -9.71 -10.52 -16.77
C TRP A 70 -8.31 -10.08 -17.21
N ASP A 71 -7.33 -10.28 -16.32
CA ASP A 71 -5.98 -9.73 -16.50
C ASP A 71 -5.20 -10.41 -17.62
N HIS A 72 -5.51 -11.68 -17.92
CA HIS A 72 -4.79 -12.44 -18.95
C HIS A 72 -5.47 -12.50 -20.30
N PHE A 73 -6.79 -12.30 -20.35
CA PHE A 73 -7.56 -12.46 -21.60
C PHE A 73 -8.34 -11.21 -21.96
N THR A 74 -9.24 -10.73 -21.11
CA THR A 74 -10.17 -9.63 -21.45
C THR A 74 -9.43 -8.32 -21.65
N PHE A 75 -8.66 -7.90 -20.66
CA PHE A 75 -7.93 -6.65 -20.67
C PHE A 75 -6.91 -6.59 -21.83
N PRO A 76 -6.00 -7.57 -22.00
CA PRO A 76 -5.03 -7.52 -23.09
C PRO A 76 -5.64 -7.64 -24.49
N LYS A 77 -6.77 -8.35 -24.63
CA LYS A 77 -7.51 -8.40 -25.90
C LYS A 77 -8.02 -7.00 -26.29
N TYR A 78 -8.52 -6.24 -25.33
CA TYR A 78 -8.95 -4.86 -25.56
C TYR A 78 -7.77 -3.96 -25.92
N VAL A 79 -6.70 -3.99 -25.14
CA VAL A 79 -5.45 -3.22 -25.37
C VAL A 79 -4.91 -3.47 -26.80
N ARG A 80 -4.86 -4.76 -27.22
CA ARG A 80 -4.42 -5.13 -28.57
C ARG A 80 -5.35 -4.60 -29.65
N LYS A 81 -6.67 -4.73 -29.47
CA LYS A 81 -7.67 -4.21 -30.42
C LYS A 81 -7.50 -2.69 -30.64
N GLN A 82 -7.17 -1.97 -29.56
CA GLN A 82 -6.94 -0.51 -29.62
C GLN A 82 -5.51 -0.15 -30.08
N LYS A 83 -4.65 -1.11 -30.39
CA LYS A 83 -3.22 -0.88 -30.75
C LYS A 83 -2.48 -0.02 -29.73
N SER A 84 -2.80 -0.19 -28.45
CA SER A 84 -2.41 0.65 -27.31
C SER A 84 -1.35 -0.01 -26.44
N ILE A 85 -0.91 0.66 -25.39
CA ILE A 85 0.00 0.14 -24.35
C ILE A 85 -0.80 -0.07 -23.07
N SER A 86 -0.65 -1.21 -22.39
CA SER A 86 -1.26 -1.43 -21.07
C SER A 86 -0.46 -0.78 -19.96
N LEU A 87 -1.17 -0.30 -18.92
CA LEU A 87 -0.61 0.10 -17.63
C LEU A 87 -1.33 -0.67 -16.53
N ASP A 88 -0.56 -1.50 -15.81
CA ASP A 88 -1.04 -2.33 -14.70
C ASP A 88 -0.48 -1.81 -13.38
N PHE A 89 -1.34 -1.45 -12.43
CA PHE A 89 -0.95 -0.95 -11.11
C PHE A 89 -0.73 -2.04 -10.05
N ALA A 90 -1.18 -3.26 -10.30
CA ALA A 90 -1.14 -4.33 -9.31
C ALA A 90 -0.10 -5.40 -9.71
N ASN A 91 1.05 -5.43 -9.12
CA ASN A 91 2.11 -6.48 -9.15
C ASN A 91 2.03 -7.59 -10.25
N LEU A 92 1.15 -7.45 -11.21
CA LEU A 92 0.78 -8.42 -12.24
C LEU A 92 0.67 -7.73 -13.59
N THR A 93 0.94 -8.47 -14.66
CA THR A 93 0.69 -8.01 -16.02
C THR A 93 0.14 -9.16 -16.87
N SER A 94 -0.38 -8.85 -18.05
CA SER A 94 -0.86 -9.86 -18.98
C SER A 94 0.24 -10.84 -19.40
N LEU A 95 -0.11 -12.11 -19.52
CA LEU A 95 0.80 -13.14 -20.04
C LEU A 95 1.15 -12.92 -21.50
N PHE A 96 0.22 -12.44 -22.31
CA PHE A 96 0.33 -12.38 -23.77
C PHE A 96 0.74 -10.99 -24.28
N HIS A 97 0.43 -9.94 -23.52
CA HIS A 97 0.72 -8.55 -23.89
C HIS A 97 1.20 -7.75 -22.67
N PRO A 98 2.36 -8.10 -22.11
CA PRO A 98 2.93 -7.35 -21.01
C PRO A 98 3.30 -5.95 -21.46
N GLY A 99 2.77 -4.94 -20.73
CA GLY A 99 3.02 -3.53 -21.00
C GLY A 99 3.85 -2.88 -19.91
N LEU A 100 3.35 -1.80 -19.39
CA LEU A 100 3.90 -1.05 -18.27
C LEU A 100 3.31 -1.59 -16.97
N VAL A 101 4.14 -1.91 -15.97
CA VAL A 101 3.68 -2.62 -14.78
C VAL A 101 4.28 -2.04 -13.51
N PHE A 102 3.43 -1.89 -12.47
CA PHE A 102 3.89 -1.62 -11.12
C PHE A 102 4.18 -2.92 -10.38
N ILE A 103 5.34 -2.98 -9.74
CA ILE A 103 5.71 -3.99 -8.75
C ILE A 103 6.01 -3.24 -7.46
N HIS A 104 5.02 -3.19 -6.56
CA HIS A 104 5.14 -2.41 -5.32
C HIS A 104 6.16 -2.99 -4.36
N ASP A 105 6.20 -4.32 -4.26
CA ASP A 105 7.17 -5.09 -3.51
C ASP A 105 7.29 -6.51 -4.05
N ILE A 106 8.29 -7.23 -3.58
CA ILE A 106 8.51 -8.63 -3.89
C ILE A 106 8.48 -9.52 -2.64
N TYR A 107 7.64 -9.15 -1.65
CA TYR A 107 7.49 -9.86 -0.38
C TYR A 107 7.33 -11.38 -0.53
N ALA A 108 6.45 -11.81 -1.43
CA ALA A 108 6.23 -13.23 -1.67
C ALA A 108 7.49 -13.98 -2.12
N LYS A 109 8.45 -13.30 -2.75
CA LYS A 109 9.72 -13.89 -3.17
C LYS A 109 10.71 -13.96 -2.00
N LEU A 110 10.79 -12.92 -1.19
CA LEU A 110 11.80 -12.76 -0.15
C LEU A 110 11.45 -13.51 1.16
N TYR A 111 10.17 -13.68 1.46
CA TYR A 111 9.67 -14.28 2.70
C TYR A 111 8.83 -15.54 2.45
N PRO A 112 9.43 -16.63 1.88
CA PRO A 112 8.70 -17.87 1.60
C PRO A 112 8.12 -18.55 2.83
N GLN A 113 8.76 -18.36 3.99
CA GLN A 113 8.37 -18.92 5.27
C GLN A 113 7.01 -18.41 5.80
N ASP A 114 6.54 -17.27 5.30
CA ASP A 114 5.27 -16.70 5.73
C ASP A 114 4.05 -17.32 5.02
N PHE A 115 4.31 -18.11 3.98
CA PHE A 115 3.31 -18.82 3.19
C PHE A 115 3.26 -20.30 3.59
N THR A 116 2.62 -20.59 4.71
CA THR A 116 2.68 -21.92 5.36
C THR A 116 1.67 -22.91 4.80
N PHE A 117 0.43 -22.47 4.50
CA PHE A 117 -0.62 -23.35 4.01
C PHE A 117 -0.43 -23.72 2.52
N PRO A 118 -0.90 -24.90 2.07
CA PRO A 118 -0.77 -25.33 0.67
C PRO A 118 -1.33 -24.31 -0.33
N LYS A 119 -2.50 -23.72 -0.02
CA LYS A 119 -3.13 -22.66 -0.83
C LYS A 119 -2.25 -21.41 -0.94
N ASP A 120 -1.61 -21.01 0.17
CA ASP A 120 -0.72 -19.85 0.18
C ASP A 120 0.58 -20.13 -0.57
N LYS A 121 1.12 -21.35 -0.47
CA LYS A 121 2.29 -21.78 -1.25
C LYS A 121 2.01 -21.72 -2.76
N LEU A 122 0.83 -22.20 -3.20
CA LEU A 122 0.42 -22.10 -4.59
C LEU A 122 0.25 -20.65 -5.05
N ARG A 123 -0.40 -19.82 -4.23
CA ARG A 123 -0.55 -18.38 -4.47
C ARG A 123 0.83 -17.71 -4.57
N ARG A 124 1.73 -17.99 -3.66
CA ARG A 124 3.10 -17.48 -3.67
C ARG A 124 3.85 -17.89 -4.95
N PHE A 125 3.77 -19.17 -5.32
CA PHE A 125 4.39 -19.67 -6.58
C PHE A 125 3.90 -18.86 -7.78
N TYR A 126 2.59 -18.69 -7.91
CA TYR A 126 1.98 -17.88 -8.96
C TYR A 126 2.49 -16.43 -8.92
N MET A 127 2.50 -15.78 -7.76
CA MET A 127 3.00 -14.40 -7.61
C MET A 127 4.47 -14.29 -8.04
N CYS A 128 5.35 -15.18 -7.58
CA CYS A 128 6.77 -15.16 -7.93
C CYS A 128 6.99 -15.39 -9.44
N TRP A 129 6.17 -16.25 -10.04
CA TRP A 129 6.19 -16.48 -11.48
C TRP A 129 5.77 -15.24 -12.26
N MET A 130 4.71 -14.55 -11.80
CA MET A 130 4.25 -13.31 -12.40
C MET A 130 5.25 -12.16 -12.24
N TYR A 131 5.93 -12.03 -11.08
CA TYR A 131 7.03 -11.07 -10.95
C TYR A 131 8.12 -11.30 -11.99
N ASN A 132 8.58 -12.55 -12.13
CA ASN A 132 9.60 -12.89 -13.11
C ASN A 132 9.11 -12.60 -14.56
N HIS A 133 7.84 -12.92 -14.85
CA HIS A 133 7.24 -12.63 -16.15
C HIS A 133 7.18 -11.12 -16.43
N ALA A 134 6.66 -10.34 -15.49
CA ALA A 134 6.56 -8.88 -15.61
C ALA A 134 7.94 -8.23 -15.78
N ILE A 135 8.93 -8.67 -15.01
CA ILE A 135 10.29 -8.13 -15.06
C ILE A 135 10.97 -8.45 -16.39
N LYS A 136 10.83 -9.69 -16.89
CA LYS A 136 11.48 -10.10 -18.15
C LYS A 136 10.77 -9.55 -19.37
N LYS A 137 9.44 -9.55 -19.40
CA LYS A 137 8.64 -9.29 -20.60
C LYS A 137 7.97 -7.92 -20.61
N GLY A 138 7.74 -7.31 -19.43
CA GLY A 138 7.18 -5.96 -19.34
C GLY A 138 8.06 -4.93 -20.06
N LYS A 139 7.42 -3.94 -20.67
CA LYS A 139 8.10 -2.86 -21.40
C LYS A 139 8.88 -1.93 -20.45
N HIS A 140 8.30 -1.64 -19.30
CA HIS A 140 8.91 -0.87 -18.22
C HIS A 140 8.29 -1.25 -16.88
N ILE A 141 9.06 -1.11 -15.81
CA ILE A 141 8.64 -1.43 -14.45
C ILE A 141 8.60 -0.15 -13.64
N PHE A 142 7.54 0.02 -12.88
CA PHE A 142 7.44 1.02 -11.84
C PHE A 142 7.45 0.36 -10.48
N THR A 143 8.02 1.02 -9.48
CA THR A 143 7.99 0.60 -8.08
C THR A 143 7.84 1.82 -7.18
N VAL A 144 7.71 1.61 -5.87
CA VAL A 144 7.27 2.67 -4.95
C VAL A 144 8.37 3.26 -4.06
N SER A 145 9.56 2.66 -4.05
CA SER A 145 10.73 3.12 -3.28
C SER A 145 12.04 2.70 -3.93
N GLU A 146 13.14 3.36 -3.61
CA GLU A 146 14.47 2.92 -4.03
C GLU A 146 14.81 1.58 -3.36
N PHE A 147 14.36 1.35 -2.12
CA PHE A 147 14.46 0.06 -1.47
C PHE A 147 13.83 -1.06 -2.31
N SER A 148 12.57 -0.92 -2.73
CA SER A 148 11.89 -1.90 -3.57
C SER A 148 12.60 -2.08 -4.93
N LYS A 149 13.08 -0.99 -5.52
CA LYS A 149 13.85 -1.02 -6.77
C LYS A 149 15.12 -1.86 -6.61
N ASN A 150 15.89 -1.61 -5.56
CA ASN A 150 17.14 -2.33 -5.29
C ASN A 150 16.85 -3.82 -5.04
N GLN A 151 15.81 -4.16 -4.27
CA GLN A 151 15.38 -5.54 -4.06
C GLN A 151 15.03 -6.26 -5.38
N ILE A 152 14.33 -5.58 -6.29
CA ILE A 152 14.00 -6.13 -7.62
C ILE A 152 15.28 -6.35 -8.43
N ILE A 153 16.19 -5.36 -8.48
CA ILE A 153 17.44 -5.45 -9.22
C ILE A 153 18.30 -6.62 -8.69
N GLU A 154 18.49 -6.69 -7.38
CA GLU A 154 19.31 -7.72 -6.74
C GLU A 154 18.73 -9.13 -6.93
N THR A 155 17.42 -9.28 -6.82
CA THR A 155 16.74 -10.58 -6.89
C THR A 155 16.64 -11.11 -8.31
N TYR A 156 16.38 -10.25 -9.30
CA TYR A 156 16.10 -10.66 -10.69
C TYR A 156 17.19 -10.27 -11.68
N LYS A 157 18.25 -9.58 -11.24
CA LYS A 157 19.38 -9.14 -12.07
C LYS A 157 18.93 -8.36 -13.30
N VAL A 158 17.98 -7.45 -13.11
CA VAL A 158 17.42 -6.60 -14.17
C VAL A 158 18.17 -5.27 -14.24
N ASP A 159 18.25 -4.68 -15.45
CA ASP A 159 18.84 -3.35 -15.64
C ASP A 159 18.03 -2.29 -14.88
N SER A 160 18.72 -1.49 -14.07
CA SER A 160 18.15 -0.39 -13.30
C SER A 160 17.42 0.65 -14.17
N LYS A 161 17.84 0.84 -15.43
CA LYS A 161 17.18 1.72 -16.41
C LYS A 161 15.76 1.28 -16.77
N LYS A 162 15.45 -0.01 -16.57
CA LYS A 162 14.11 -0.55 -16.79
C LYS A 162 13.14 -0.25 -15.67
N ILE A 163 13.61 0.29 -14.52
CA ILE A 163 12.81 0.51 -13.32
C ILE A 163 12.80 1.98 -12.93
N THR A 164 11.61 2.55 -12.81
CA THR A 164 11.40 3.91 -12.30
C THR A 164 10.64 3.89 -10.99
N VAL A 165 11.11 4.62 -10.00
CA VAL A 165 10.43 4.79 -8.72
C VAL A 165 9.37 5.87 -8.83
N ILE A 166 8.14 5.53 -8.50
CA ILE A 166 6.98 6.41 -8.36
C ILE A 166 6.44 6.21 -6.94
N PRO A 167 6.76 7.09 -5.99
CA PRO A 167 6.41 6.89 -4.58
C PRO A 167 4.89 6.98 -4.35
N ASN A 168 4.43 6.42 -3.23
CA ASN A 168 3.08 6.68 -2.75
C ASN A 168 2.96 8.10 -2.19
N GLY A 169 1.71 8.55 -2.04
CA GLY A 169 1.37 9.82 -1.40
C GLY A 169 0.42 9.63 -0.21
N TRP A 170 0.22 10.69 0.55
CA TRP A 170 -0.70 10.76 1.69
C TRP A 170 -1.82 11.80 1.51
N ASP A 171 -1.71 12.67 0.53
CA ASP A 171 -2.52 13.89 0.36
C ASP A 171 -4.02 13.62 0.09
N HIS A 172 -4.40 12.39 -0.27
CA HIS A 172 -5.79 11.96 -0.24
C HIS A 172 -6.41 12.07 1.16
N PHE A 173 -5.59 11.92 2.20
CA PHE A 173 -6.00 11.99 3.60
C PHE A 173 -6.37 13.41 4.06
N LYS A 174 -5.97 14.46 3.30
CA LYS A 174 -6.32 15.87 3.61
C LYS A 174 -7.83 16.09 3.59
N SER A 175 -8.52 15.56 2.58
CA SER A 175 -9.94 15.76 2.36
C SER A 175 -10.85 14.92 3.26
N ILE A 176 -10.30 13.90 3.93
CA ILE A 176 -11.06 13.04 4.84
C ILE A 176 -11.46 13.84 6.08
N LYS A 177 -12.75 13.87 6.40
CA LYS A 177 -13.25 14.50 7.63
C LYS A 177 -13.03 13.55 8.81
N GLU A 178 -12.66 14.12 9.95
CA GLU A 178 -12.44 13.36 11.18
C GLU A 178 -13.77 12.91 11.78
N ASP A 179 -13.86 11.62 12.20
CA ASP A 179 -15.00 11.06 12.94
C ASP A 179 -14.54 10.49 14.29
N GLU A 180 -14.81 11.21 15.37
CA GLU A 180 -14.47 10.80 16.74
C GLU A 180 -15.48 9.79 17.34
N SER A 181 -16.48 9.31 16.59
CA SER A 181 -17.48 8.34 17.11
C SER A 181 -16.81 7.06 17.64
N VAL A 182 -15.70 6.66 17.06
CA VAL A 182 -14.91 5.51 17.51
C VAL A 182 -14.36 5.70 18.94
N LEU A 183 -13.94 6.92 19.32
CA LEU A 183 -13.45 7.21 20.67
C LEU A 183 -14.59 7.17 21.70
N LYS A 184 -15.81 7.52 21.28
CA LYS A 184 -17.01 7.41 22.13
C LYS A 184 -17.44 5.95 22.31
N ALA A 185 -17.31 5.13 21.24
CA ALA A 185 -17.64 3.70 21.27
C ALA A 185 -16.66 2.88 22.12
N PHE A 186 -15.42 3.35 22.29
CA PHE A 186 -14.39 2.72 23.10
C PHE A 186 -13.86 3.68 24.17
N PRO A 187 -14.57 3.87 25.31
CA PRO A 187 -14.24 4.87 26.33
C PRO A 187 -12.85 4.72 26.96
N GLN A 188 -12.25 3.52 26.89
CA GLN A 188 -10.88 3.27 27.35
C GLN A 188 -9.83 3.96 26.48
N LEU A 189 -10.18 4.43 25.28
CA LEU A 189 -9.28 5.17 24.39
C LEU A 189 -9.29 6.67 24.70
N HIS A 190 -8.72 7.04 25.84
CA HIS A 190 -8.57 8.45 26.18
C HIS A 190 -7.54 9.14 25.29
N LYS A 191 -7.84 10.37 24.86
CA LYS A 191 -6.94 11.16 24.00
C LYS A 191 -5.50 11.20 24.56
N GLN A 192 -4.51 10.96 23.69
CA GLN A 192 -3.07 10.95 24.01
C GLN A 192 -2.62 9.90 25.04
N LYS A 193 -3.46 8.91 25.36
CA LYS A 193 -3.15 7.87 26.35
C LYS A 193 -3.12 6.46 25.77
N PHE A 194 -3.36 6.28 24.47
CA PHE A 194 -3.29 4.98 23.82
C PHE A 194 -2.35 5.02 22.61
N TYR A 195 -1.76 3.90 22.31
CA TYR A 195 -1.05 3.66 21.05
C TYR A 195 -2.02 3.12 20.00
N PHE A 196 -1.81 3.49 18.76
CA PHE A 196 -2.66 3.01 17.67
C PHE A 196 -1.84 2.28 16.61
N THR A 197 -2.36 1.17 16.10
CA THR A 197 -1.84 0.48 14.92
C THR A 197 -2.95 0.14 13.94
N LEU A 198 -2.63 0.25 12.65
CA LEU A 198 -3.55 -0.02 11.54
C LEU A 198 -2.92 -1.05 10.60
N GLY A 199 -3.70 -2.02 10.20
CA GLY A 199 -3.29 -2.91 9.13
C GLY A 199 -4.01 -4.23 9.11
N SER A 200 -3.79 -4.96 8.02
CA SER A 200 -4.21 -6.33 7.93
C SER A 200 -3.39 -7.20 8.89
N LEU A 201 -4.00 -8.25 9.41
CA LEU A 201 -3.33 -9.23 10.27
C LEU A 201 -2.32 -10.13 9.48
N GLN A 202 -1.61 -9.57 8.49
CA GLN A 202 -0.55 -10.28 7.77
C GLN A 202 0.68 -10.42 8.66
N LYS A 203 1.40 -11.54 8.57
CA LYS A 203 2.61 -11.80 9.36
C LYS A 203 3.62 -10.65 9.29
N ARG A 204 3.82 -10.07 8.08
CA ARG A 204 4.76 -8.96 7.89
C ARG A 204 4.42 -7.69 8.69
N LYS A 205 3.16 -7.51 9.12
CA LYS A 205 2.74 -6.39 9.97
C LYS A 205 3.17 -6.56 11.42
N ASN A 206 3.63 -7.77 11.79
CA ASN A 206 4.34 -8.07 13.03
C ASN A 206 3.56 -7.69 14.30
N LEU A 207 2.25 -7.97 14.32
CA LEU A 207 1.44 -7.72 15.52
C LEU A 207 1.91 -8.50 16.74
N ILE A 208 2.66 -9.60 16.54
CA ILE A 208 3.28 -10.35 17.63
C ILE A 208 4.26 -9.50 18.44
N TRP A 209 4.94 -8.55 17.81
CA TRP A 209 5.77 -7.56 18.50
C TRP A 209 4.93 -6.75 19.48
N LEU A 210 3.78 -6.26 19.03
CA LEU A 210 2.87 -5.47 19.85
C LEU A 210 2.29 -6.28 21.02
N VAL A 211 1.90 -7.55 20.78
CA VAL A 211 1.43 -8.46 21.84
C VAL A 211 2.48 -8.65 22.92
N LYS A 212 3.72 -8.94 22.52
CA LYS A 212 4.83 -9.12 23.46
C LYS A 212 5.12 -7.83 24.24
N TYR A 213 5.05 -6.68 23.58
CA TYR A 213 5.25 -5.39 24.24
C TYR A 213 4.11 -5.11 25.22
N ALA A 214 2.84 -5.23 24.81
CA ALA A 214 1.66 -5.00 25.64
C ALA A 214 1.61 -5.90 26.88
N LYS A 215 2.04 -7.15 26.76
CA LYS A 215 2.12 -8.09 27.89
C LYS A 215 3.07 -7.59 28.98
N ASN A 216 4.16 -6.92 28.62
CA ASN A 216 5.16 -6.39 29.56
C ASN A 216 4.82 -4.98 30.07
N HIS A 217 3.79 -4.33 29.47
CA HIS A 217 3.35 -2.98 29.80
C HIS A 217 1.83 -2.92 29.99
N PRO A 218 1.30 -3.56 31.05
CA PRO A 218 -0.15 -3.67 31.28
C PRO A 218 -0.82 -2.32 31.57
N GLU A 219 -0.05 -1.30 31.93
CA GLU A 219 -0.50 0.08 32.17
C GLU A 219 -0.72 0.89 30.89
N GLU A 220 -0.21 0.42 29.75
CA GLU A 220 -0.30 1.11 28.46
C GLU A 220 -1.45 0.49 27.62
N ILE A 221 -2.21 1.30 26.90
CA ILE A 221 -3.35 0.86 26.09
C ILE A 221 -2.99 0.86 24.61
N PHE A 222 -3.37 -0.20 23.91
CA PHE A 222 -3.09 -0.42 22.48
C PHE A 222 -4.39 -0.63 21.70
N ALA A 223 -4.71 0.29 20.80
CA ALA A 223 -5.83 0.16 19.88
C ALA A 223 -5.34 -0.46 18.57
N ILE A 224 -5.97 -1.54 18.13
CA ILE A 224 -5.63 -2.26 16.90
C ILE A 224 -6.84 -2.26 15.98
N SER A 225 -6.71 -1.68 14.80
CA SER A 225 -7.71 -1.76 13.75
C SER A 225 -7.23 -2.60 12.57
N GLY A 226 -8.12 -3.41 12.03
CA GLY A 226 -7.89 -4.22 10.84
C GLY A 226 -8.83 -5.41 10.79
N LYS A 227 -9.11 -5.89 9.58
CA LYS A 227 -9.87 -7.13 9.41
C LYS A 227 -8.97 -8.32 9.70
N ALA A 228 -9.47 -9.26 10.49
CA ALA A 228 -8.92 -10.61 10.52
C ALA A 228 -8.97 -11.18 9.09
N ILE A 229 -7.80 -11.50 8.53
CA ILE A 229 -7.74 -12.22 7.26
C ILE A 229 -7.90 -13.70 7.58
N ASN A 230 -8.82 -14.39 6.91
CA ASN A 230 -8.93 -15.84 6.97
C ASN A 230 -7.55 -16.46 6.68
N GLY A 231 -6.99 -17.18 7.66
CA GLY A 231 -5.67 -17.82 7.56
C GLY A 231 -4.64 -17.33 8.57
N MET A 232 -4.98 -16.39 9.46
CA MET A 232 -4.18 -16.20 10.67
C MET A 232 -4.31 -17.41 11.60
N VAL A 233 -3.19 -17.76 12.17
CA VAL A 233 -3.16 -18.84 13.18
C VAL A 233 -4.03 -18.40 14.35
N SER A 234 -5.03 -19.21 14.70
CA SER A 234 -5.95 -18.96 15.81
C SER A 234 -5.26 -18.55 17.11
N ASN A 235 -4.03 -19.01 17.32
CA ASN A 235 -3.20 -18.72 18.50
C ASN A 235 -2.72 -17.23 18.55
N GLU A 236 -2.52 -16.55 17.43
CA GLU A 236 -2.09 -15.13 17.43
C GLU A 236 -3.29 -14.22 17.77
N ILE A 237 -4.49 -14.55 17.26
CA ILE A 237 -5.72 -13.81 17.58
C ILE A 237 -6.09 -14.03 19.05
N SER A 238 -6.07 -15.27 19.55
CA SER A 238 -6.35 -15.56 20.96
C SER A 238 -5.37 -14.88 21.91
N SER A 239 -4.11 -14.70 21.51
CA SER A 239 -3.13 -13.95 22.30
C SER A 239 -3.45 -12.45 22.35
N LEU A 240 -3.99 -11.86 21.27
CA LEU A 240 -4.46 -10.48 21.26
C LEU A 240 -5.69 -10.28 22.15
N GLU A 241 -6.65 -11.19 22.09
CA GLU A 241 -7.90 -11.13 22.86
C GLU A 241 -7.70 -11.40 24.36
N SER A 242 -6.60 -12.06 24.75
CA SER A 242 -6.32 -12.38 26.15
C SER A 242 -5.78 -11.23 26.99
N LEU A 243 -5.34 -10.13 26.35
CA LEU A 243 -4.73 -8.99 27.05
C LEU A 243 -5.75 -7.86 27.24
N SER A 244 -6.02 -7.49 28.48
CA SER A 244 -7.00 -6.45 28.84
C SER A 244 -6.64 -5.05 28.37
N ASN A 245 -5.38 -4.80 28.08
CA ASN A 245 -4.85 -3.53 27.57
C ASN A 245 -4.75 -3.44 26.04
N ILE A 246 -5.25 -4.46 25.32
CA ILE A 246 -5.41 -4.45 23.86
C ILE A 246 -6.88 -4.25 23.51
N VAL A 247 -7.18 -3.22 22.73
CA VAL A 247 -8.52 -2.89 22.24
C VAL A 247 -8.60 -3.19 20.76
N LEU A 248 -9.33 -4.25 20.40
CA LEU A 248 -9.57 -4.65 19.02
C LEU A 248 -10.77 -3.88 18.47
N LEU A 249 -10.51 -2.97 17.52
CA LEU A 249 -11.54 -2.08 16.95
C LEU A 249 -12.30 -2.72 15.77
N GLY A 250 -11.79 -3.84 15.23
CA GLY A 250 -12.31 -4.38 13.99
C GLY A 250 -12.04 -3.47 12.79
N TYR A 251 -13.00 -3.42 11.87
CA TYR A 251 -12.94 -2.49 10.74
C TYR A 251 -13.40 -1.10 11.20
N VAL A 252 -12.60 -0.09 10.89
CA VAL A 252 -12.92 1.33 11.06
C VAL A 252 -12.83 2.04 9.73
N SER A 253 -13.63 3.09 9.55
CA SER A 253 -13.59 3.91 8.33
C SER A 253 -12.34 4.80 8.28
N ASP A 254 -12.03 5.36 7.11
CA ASP A 254 -10.89 6.28 6.95
C ASP A 254 -11.04 7.54 7.84
N GLU A 255 -12.28 8.00 8.07
CA GLU A 255 -12.61 9.12 8.95
C GLU A 255 -12.29 8.80 10.42
N GLN A 256 -12.62 7.58 10.84
CA GLN A 256 -12.31 7.07 12.18
C GLN A 256 -10.81 6.79 12.35
N VAL A 257 -10.15 6.27 11.31
CA VAL A 257 -8.68 6.12 11.29
C VAL A 257 -8.00 7.45 11.52
N LYS A 258 -8.48 8.51 10.84
CA LYS A 258 -7.95 9.88 11.02
C LYS A 258 -8.10 10.37 12.46
N ALA A 259 -9.26 10.15 13.07
CA ALA A 259 -9.51 10.49 14.46
C ALA A 259 -8.59 9.73 15.42
N LEU A 260 -8.42 8.41 15.20
CA LEU A 260 -7.53 7.58 16.01
C LEU A 260 -6.07 8.00 15.89
N MET A 261 -5.58 8.24 14.68
CA MET A 261 -4.21 8.72 14.45
C MET A 261 -3.96 10.06 15.14
N LYS A 262 -4.87 11.01 15.01
CA LYS A 262 -4.74 12.36 15.63
C LYS A 262 -4.76 12.33 17.15
N ASN A 263 -5.53 11.42 17.74
CA ASN A 263 -5.75 11.36 19.18
C ASN A 263 -4.90 10.32 19.91
N CYS A 264 -4.10 9.51 19.22
CA CYS A 264 -3.21 8.54 19.88
C CYS A 264 -1.95 9.21 20.47
N LYS A 265 -1.33 8.55 21.44
CA LYS A 265 -0.01 8.91 22.00
C LYS A 265 1.08 8.79 20.95
N ALA A 266 1.02 7.71 20.16
CA ALA A 266 1.81 7.49 18.95
C ALA A 266 1.16 6.42 18.07
N PHE A 267 1.38 6.54 16.76
CA PHE A 267 1.05 5.50 15.80
C PHE A 267 2.20 4.50 15.69
N ILE A 268 1.95 3.21 15.99
CA ILE A 268 2.98 2.16 15.97
C ILE A 268 2.81 1.31 14.71
N PHE A 269 3.91 1.11 13.97
CA PHE A 269 3.91 0.32 12.75
C PHE A 269 5.12 -0.61 12.70
N PRO A 270 5.05 -1.77 13.40
CA PRO A 270 6.19 -2.64 13.68
C PRO A 270 6.49 -3.63 12.55
N SER A 271 6.05 -3.35 11.32
CA SER A 271 6.21 -4.22 10.16
C SER A 271 7.69 -4.56 9.92
N TYR A 272 8.01 -5.84 9.71
CA TYR A 272 9.39 -6.23 9.39
C TYR A 272 9.71 -6.17 7.90
N TYR A 273 8.70 -5.97 7.05
CA TYR A 273 8.88 -5.75 5.62
C TYR A 273 7.74 -4.90 5.04
N GLU A 274 8.11 -3.90 4.26
CA GLU A 274 7.22 -3.06 3.47
C GLU A 274 7.90 -2.61 2.17
N GLY A 275 7.10 -2.36 1.13
CA GLY A 275 7.58 -1.70 -0.08
C GLY A 275 7.62 -0.18 0.08
N PHE A 276 6.79 0.38 0.99
CA PHE A 276 6.72 1.82 1.25
C PHE A 276 6.23 2.12 2.68
N GLY A 277 4.94 1.84 2.99
CA GLY A 277 4.32 2.17 4.28
C GLY A 277 3.54 3.50 4.22
N ILE A 278 2.33 3.49 3.68
CA ILE A 278 1.48 4.70 3.60
C ILE A 278 0.98 5.14 4.98
N PRO A 279 0.48 4.24 5.88
CA PRO A 279 -0.16 4.65 7.11
C PRO A 279 0.68 5.53 8.05
N PRO A 280 2.00 5.34 8.21
CA PRO A 280 2.79 6.29 9.00
C PRO A 280 2.89 7.68 8.39
N LEU A 281 2.82 7.86 7.05
CA LEU A 281 2.75 9.19 6.44
C LEU A 281 1.39 9.86 6.71
N GLU A 282 0.31 9.09 6.67
CA GLU A 282 -1.02 9.56 7.05
C GLU A 282 -1.04 10.03 8.52
N ALA A 283 -0.42 9.26 9.43
CA ALA A 283 -0.29 9.63 10.83
C ALA A 283 0.55 10.91 11.03
N LEU A 284 1.70 11.05 10.35
CA LEU A 284 2.49 12.28 10.37
C LEU A 284 1.69 13.48 9.90
N SER A 285 0.82 13.31 8.89
CA SER A 285 0.04 14.39 8.30
C SER A 285 -1.00 15.01 9.25
N VAL A 286 -1.37 14.29 10.29
CA VAL A 286 -2.28 14.77 11.36
C VAL A 286 -1.53 15.14 12.64
N GLY A 287 -0.19 15.22 12.58
CA GLY A 287 0.65 15.60 13.71
C GLY A 287 0.95 14.47 14.71
N SER A 288 0.64 13.23 14.37
CA SER A 288 0.91 12.07 15.21
C SER A 288 2.40 11.75 15.24
N LYS A 289 2.92 11.38 16.41
CA LYS A 289 4.23 10.71 16.50
C LYS A 289 4.14 9.33 15.87
N ILE A 290 5.15 8.92 15.12
CA ILE A 290 5.21 7.59 14.53
C ILE A 290 6.36 6.76 15.09
N VAL A 291 6.06 5.54 15.52
CA VAL A 291 7.02 4.53 15.94
C VAL A 291 7.03 3.43 14.88
N VAL A 292 8.12 3.30 14.15
CA VAL A 292 8.23 2.36 13.03
C VAL A 292 9.42 1.43 13.21
N SER A 293 9.40 0.29 12.56
CA SER A 293 10.53 -0.65 12.57
C SER A 293 11.79 -0.03 11.96
N ASP A 294 12.94 -0.35 12.53
CA ASP A 294 14.26 -0.03 11.98
C ASP A 294 14.57 -0.94 10.78
N ILE A 295 13.93 -0.66 9.66
CA ILE A 295 14.13 -1.37 8.39
C ILE A 295 14.53 -0.41 7.27
N PRO A 296 15.29 -0.86 6.26
CA PRO A 296 15.81 0.01 5.20
C PRO A 296 14.72 0.83 4.49
N CYS A 297 13.55 0.24 4.21
CA CYS A 297 12.44 0.95 3.59
C CYS A 297 11.99 2.15 4.43
N PHE A 298 11.83 1.99 5.74
CA PHE A 298 11.36 3.08 6.61
C PHE A 298 12.44 4.12 6.85
N LYS A 299 13.72 3.73 6.90
CA LYS A 299 14.85 4.68 6.91
C LYS A 299 14.87 5.56 5.67
N GLU A 300 14.60 4.99 4.50
CA GLU A 300 14.47 5.75 3.25
C GLU A 300 13.33 6.77 3.33
N ILE A 301 12.13 6.32 3.74
CA ILE A 301 10.91 7.12 3.65
C ILE A 301 10.83 8.16 4.78
N TYR A 302 11.05 7.75 6.04
CA TYR A 302 10.79 8.61 7.22
C TYR A 302 12.04 9.32 7.75
N LYS A 303 13.23 8.89 7.32
CA LYS A 303 14.52 9.51 7.70
C LYS A 303 14.58 9.77 9.22
N ALA A 304 14.84 11.00 9.64
CA ALA A 304 14.89 11.41 11.04
C ALA A 304 13.54 11.87 11.62
N SER A 305 12.42 11.72 10.89
CA SER A 305 11.08 12.15 11.33
C SER A 305 10.27 11.04 12.01
N ALA A 306 10.90 9.92 12.35
CA ALA A 306 10.27 8.78 13.01
C ALA A 306 11.10 8.29 14.20
N TYR A 307 10.42 7.67 15.15
CA TYR A 307 11.03 6.87 16.20
C TYR A 307 11.19 5.43 15.70
N TYR A 308 12.39 4.86 15.88
CA TYR A 308 12.72 3.55 15.33
C TYR A 308 12.81 2.49 16.42
N ILE A 309 12.25 1.30 16.14
CA ILE A 309 12.27 0.13 17.02
C ILE A 309 12.83 -1.08 16.28
N ASP A 310 13.49 -1.98 17.00
CA ASP A 310 13.88 -3.28 16.46
C ASP A 310 12.63 -4.16 16.25
N PRO A 311 12.29 -4.56 15.00
CA PRO A 311 11.13 -5.41 14.74
C PRO A 311 11.25 -6.83 15.34
N ASN A 312 12.44 -7.24 15.77
CA ASN A 312 12.67 -8.55 16.38
C ASN A 312 12.70 -8.51 17.92
N ASN A 313 12.88 -7.33 18.50
CA ASN A 313 13.02 -7.16 19.94
C ASN A 313 12.06 -6.10 20.49
N PRO A 314 11.01 -6.49 21.24
CA PRO A 314 10.08 -5.55 21.87
C PRO A 314 10.59 -4.98 23.21
N ASN A 315 11.82 -5.29 23.61
CA ASN A 315 12.39 -4.77 24.85
C ASN A 315 12.90 -3.32 24.67
N VAL A 316 11.97 -2.38 24.63
CA VAL A 316 12.20 -0.94 24.49
C VAL A 316 11.27 -0.19 25.44
N ASN A 317 11.69 0.95 25.99
CA ASN A 317 10.78 1.88 26.69
C ASN A 317 10.25 2.91 25.68
N LEU A 318 9.02 2.71 25.21
CA LEU A 318 8.39 3.64 24.25
C LEU A 318 8.19 5.04 24.87
N SER A 319 7.89 5.13 26.16
CA SER A 319 7.68 6.42 26.81
C SER A 319 8.98 7.25 26.84
N ASP A 320 10.14 6.62 27.04
CA ASP A 320 11.44 7.30 26.99
C ASP A 320 11.86 7.57 25.53
N LEU A 321 11.63 6.63 24.61
CA LEU A 321 11.85 6.85 23.19
C LEU A 321 11.11 8.08 22.65
N LEU A 322 9.84 8.26 23.03
CA LEU A 322 9.02 9.37 22.59
C LEU A 322 9.38 10.73 23.21
N LYS A 323 10.29 10.78 24.18
CA LYS A 323 10.88 12.01 24.71
C LYS A 323 12.07 12.51 23.89
N THR A 324 12.67 11.65 23.08
CA THR A 324 13.78 12.03 22.19
C THR A 324 13.26 12.96 21.08
N GLN A 325 14.16 13.74 20.50
CA GLN A 325 13.81 14.67 19.45
C GLN A 325 13.86 13.97 18.09
N VAL A 326 12.87 14.23 17.24
CA VAL A 326 12.84 13.86 15.83
C VAL A 326 12.71 15.09 14.95
N SER A 327 13.12 15.00 13.68
CA SER A 327 13.00 16.10 12.74
C SER A 327 11.53 16.37 12.35
N SER A 328 11.24 17.60 11.90
CA SER A 328 9.94 17.91 11.29
C SER A 328 9.64 16.99 10.11
N ALA A 329 8.38 16.59 9.97
CA ALA A 329 7.91 15.79 8.84
C ALA A 329 7.53 16.64 7.61
N GLU A 330 7.61 17.95 7.67
CA GLU A 330 7.10 18.87 6.64
C GLU A 330 7.73 18.60 5.26
N GLU A 331 9.05 18.44 5.20
CA GLU A 331 9.75 18.13 3.94
C GLU A 331 9.28 16.79 3.35
N LEU A 332 9.09 15.76 4.19
CA LEU A 332 8.60 14.46 3.76
C LEU A 332 7.17 14.54 3.21
N LEU A 333 6.30 15.24 3.93
CA LEU A 333 4.90 15.41 3.55
C LEU A 333 4.75 16.24 2.27
N ASN A 334 5.62 17.20 2.02
CA ASN A 334 5.64 17.96 0.78
C ASN A 334 6.18 17.13 -0.40
N TYR A 335 7.12 16.22 -0.14
CA TYR A 335 7.69 15.35 -1.17
C TYR A 335 6.77 14.19 -1.54
N TYR A 336 6.24 13.44 -0.56
CA TYR A 336 5.46 12.23 -0.77
C TYR A 336 3.97 12.53 -0.96
N THR A 337 3.62 13.20 -2.05
CA THR A 337 2.22 13.44 -2.45
C THR A 337 1.86 12.66 -3.70
N TYR A 338 0.60 12.28 -3.84
CA TYR A 338 0.09 11.69 -5.08
C TYR A 338 0.16 12.67 -6.25
N ASP A 339 0.09 13.97 -5.99
CA ASP A 339 0.29 14.99 -7.03
C ASP A 339 1.70 14.93 -7.63
N ASN A 340 2.74 14.84 -6.79
CA ASN A 340 4.12 14.68 -7.24
C ASN A 340 4.34 13.33 -7.93
N ALA A 341 3.79 12.25 -7.36
CA ALA A 341 3.86 10.91 -7.92
C ALA A 341 3.23 10.84 -9.33
N ALA A 342 2.03 11.40 -9.50
CA ALA A 342 1.33 11.41 -10.77
C ALA A 342 2.04 12.27 -11.83
N LYS A 343 2.58 13.44 -11.47
CA LYS A 343 3.39 14.27 -12.36
C LYS A 343 4.63 13.52 -12.85
N LYS A 344 5.34 12.85 -11.92
CA LYS A 344 6.52 12.04 -12.26
C LYS A 344 6.15 10.88 -13.17
N LEU A 345 5.06 10.17 -12.85
CA LEU A 345 4.56 9.06 -13.67
C LEU A 345 4.16 9.55 -15.07
N TYR A 346 3.37 10.62 -15.16
CA TYR A 346 2.93 11.21 -16.44
C TYR A 346 4.11 11.51 -17.34
N ASN A 347 5.10 12.27 -16.85
CA ASN A 347 6.29 12.62 -17.60
C ASN A 347 7.09 11.40 -18.05
N THR A 348 7.21 10.40 -17.18
CA THR A 348 7.89 9.12 -17.51
C THR A 348 7.14 8.36 -18.60
N LEU A 349 5.80 8.29 -18.51
CA LEU A 349 4.96 7.64 -19.52
C LEU A 349 5.04 8.31 -20.88
N ILE A 350 5.05 9.64 -20.94
CA ILE A 350 5.27 10.40 -22.18
C ILE A 350 6.62 10.02 -22.81
N ASN A 351 7.70 10.06 -22.03
CA ASN A 351 9.05 9.76 -22.50
C ASN A 351 9.19 8.30 -23.00
N ILE A 352 8.57 7.36 -22.31
CA ILE A 352 8.57 5.95 -22.73
C ILE A 352 7.75 5.78 -24.02
N ASN A 353 6.59 6.43 -24.12
CA ASN A 353 5.69 6.33 -25.26
C ASN A 353 6.29 6.91 -26.55
N GLN A 354 7.15 7.91 -26.45
CA GLN A 354 7.88 8.49 -27.59
C GLN A 354 8.96 7.51 -28.16
N LYS A 355 9.42 6.54 -27.34
CA LYS A 355 10.46 5.57 -27.71
C LYS A 355 9.91 4.23 -28.22
N ILE A 356 8.59 4.00 -28.12
CA ILE A 356 7.88 2.78 -28.53
C ILE A 356 7.08 3.04 -29.83
#